data_9f6bd6ee068c582bed2329a4b5dfcc34
#
_entry.id   9f6bd6ee068c582bed2329a4b5dfcc34
#
_cell.length_a   1.000
_cell.length_b   1.000
_cell.length_c   1.000
_cell.angle_alpha   90.00
_cell.angle_beta   90.00
_cell.angle_gamma   90.00
#
_symmetry.space_group_name_H-M   'P 1'
#
loop_
_entity.id
_entity.type
_entity.pdbx_description
1 polymer ?
#
loop_
_entity_poly.entity_id
_entity_poly.type
_entity_poly.pdbx_seq_one_letter_code
_entity_poly.pdbx_strand_id
1 'polypeptide(L)'
;MHQLSDTLGPNGALILTLAFGALLVVALSVAAAQVYDNVTDADGVAGLDRPLLELAMTLRSPFLNAIVVGYTEIAGPIGMPIIAVGTLLVLAIHRKSWTPVILIVAAGSGSLLMTIAGKDLIGRARPALTDAVPPYEYSASFPSGHTLNAVAVVGVISYLLVLRQKTTRARVLTISAAVLFALTIGLTRVYLGHHWFTDVLAGWVLGAAWLALVITAHRLYLTMRARRHERARATPNAAA
;
A
#
# COMPACT_ATOMS: atom_id res chain seq x y z
N MET A 1 -4.61 -13.46 18.44
CA MET A 1 -3.50 -12.93 19.26
C MET A 1 -3.59 -13.31 20.74
N HIS A 2 -4.76 -13.36 21.36
CA HIS A 2 -4.86 -13.89 22.74
C HIS A 2 -4.23 -15.29 22.85
N GLN A 3 -4.50 -16.22 21.94
CA GLN A 3 -3.92 -17.56 21.99
C GLN A 3 -2.38 -17.61 21.90
N LEU A 4 -1.74 -16.71 21.16
CA LEU A 4 -0.28 -16.62 21.08
C LEU A 4 0.34 -15.98 22.35
N SER A 5 -0.34 -15.02 22.97
CA SER A 5 0.11 -14.46 24.23
C SER A 5 -0.02 -15.43 25.40
N ASP A 6 -1.01 -16.33 25.34
CA ASP A 6 -1.25 -17.34 26.36
C ASP A 6 -0.19 -18.45 26.34
N THR A 7 0.38 -18.74 25.15
CA THR A 7 1.43 -19.79 25.00
C THR A 7 2.86 -19.27 25.11
N LEU A 8 3.15 -18.04 24.64
CA LEU A 8 4.51 -17.49 24.52
C LEU A 8 4.81 -16.36 25.50
N GLY A 9 3.83 -15.98 26.29
CA GLY A 9 3.90 -14.79 27.12
C GLY A 9 3.91 -13.47 26.33
N PRO A 10 3.70 -12.33 26.99
CA PRO A 10 3.54 -11.03 26.29
C PRO A 10 4.81 -10.57 25.58
N ASN A 11 6.00 -11.03 26.03
CA ASN A 11 7.26 -10.72 25.37
C ASN A 11 7.47 -11.54 24.10
N GLY A 12 7.14 -12.84 24.13
CA GLY A 12 7.26 -13.73 22.97
C GLY A 12 6.35 -13.32 21.82
N ALA A 13 5.10 -13.00 22.10
CA ALA A 13 4.16 -12.52 21.09
C ALA A 13 4.59 -11.19 20.44
N LEU A 14 5.18 -10.27 21.21
CA LEU A 14 5.74 -9.02 20.67
C LEU A 14 6.95 -9.30 19.76
N ILE A 15 7.91 -10.08 20.24
CA ILE A 15 9.13 -10.42 19.49
C ILE A 15 8.74 -11.07 18.15
N LEU A 16 7.82 -12.04 18.16
CA LEU A 16 7.34 -12.68 16.94
C LEU A 16 6.67 -11.70 15.98
N THR A 17 5.84 -10.80 16.49
CA THR A 17 5.17 -9.79 15.64
C THR A 17 6.18 -8.86 15.00
N LEU A 18 7.19 -8.41 15.75
CA LEU A 18 8.25 -7.54 15.24
C LEU A 18 9.17 -8.28 14.27
N ALA A 19 9.57 -9.51 14.59
CA ALA A 19 10.41 -10.32 13.73
C ALA A 19 9.72 -10.62 12.39
N PHE A 20 8.45 -11.01 12.43
CA PHE A 20 7.67 -11.24 11.21
C PHE A 20 7.49 -9.95 10.40
N GLY A 21 7.14 -8.84 11.04
CA GLY A 21 7.01 -7.54 10.37
C GLY A 21 8.33 -7.07 9.74
N ALA A 22 9.45 -7.18 10.47
CA ALA A 22 10.77 -6.83 9.97
C ALA A 22 11.19 -7.73 8.80
N LEU A 23 11.00 -9.05 8.91
CA LEU A 23 11.29 -10.00 7.85
C LEU A 23 10.50 -9.68 6.58
N LEU A 24 9.21 -9.39 6.73
CA LEU A 24 8.35 -9.03 5.60
C LEU A 24 8.81 -7.73 4.92
N VAL A 25 9.15 -6.70 5.70
CA VAL A 25 9.68 -5.44 5.16
C VAL A 25 10.99 -5.68 4.40
N VAL A 26 11.92 -6.44 4.98
CA VAL A 26 13.20 -6.77 4.33
C VAL A 26 12.97 -7.55 3.04
N ALA A 27 12.16 -8.61 3.07
CA ALA A 27 11.86 -9.42 1.89
C ALA A 27 11.25 -8.58 0.75
N LEU A 28 10.29 -7.70 1.07
CA LEU A 28 9.68 -6.81 0.09
C LEU A 28 10.65 -5.73 -0.42
N SER A 29 11.55 -5.23 0.44
CA SER A 29 12.59 -4.29 0.01
C SER A 29 13.60 -4.94 -0.95
N VAL A 30 14.00 -6.20 -0.66
CA VAL A 30 14.84 -6.99 -1.57
C VAL A 30 14.13 -7.24 -2.90
N ALA A 31 12.83 -7.61 -2.87
CA ALA A 31 12.04 -7.78 -4.09
C ALA A 31 11.93 -6.47 -4.90
N ALA A 32 11.79 -5.32 -4.24
CA ALA A 32 11.78 -4.02 -4.90
C ALA A 32 13.13 -3.71 -5.56
N ALA A 33 14.25 -4.02 -4.89
CA ALA A 33 15.59 -3.88 -5.44
C ALA A 33 15.77 -4.78 -6.68
N GLN A 34 15.35 -6.02 -6.62
CA GLN A 34 15.40 -6.94 -7.77
C GLN A 34 14.58 -6.43 -8.97
N VAL A 35 13.38 -5.86 -8.72
CA VAL A 35 12.58 -5.25 -9.80
C VAL A 35 13.33 -4.05 -10.38
N TYR A 36 13.98 -3.24 -9.55
CA TYR A 36 14.81 -2.12 -10.00
C TYR A 36 15.98 -2.59 -10.85
N ASP A 37 16.74 -3.60 -10.39
CA ASP A 37 17.88 -4.16 -11.12
C ASP A 37 17.44 -4.69 -12.48
N ASN A 38 16.35 -5.48 -12.55
CA ASN A 38 15.80 -5.98 -13.81
C ASN A 38 15.38 -4.85 -14.78
N VAL A 39 14.88 -3.72 -14.24
CA VAL A 39 14.53 -2.56 -15.05
C VAL A 39 15.77 -1.87 -15.61
N THR A 40 16.84 -1.75 -14.83
CA THR A 40 18.10 -1.10 -15.26
C THR A 40 18.90 -1.95 -16.23
N ASP A 41 18.91 -3.27 -16.01
CA ASP A 41 19.63 -4.22 -16.85
C ASP A 41 18.81 -4.67 -18.09
N ALA A 42 17.53 -4.28 -18.15
CA ALA A 42 16.58 -4.63 -19.21
C ALA A 42 16.41 -6.16 -19.38
N ASP A 43 16.44 -6.91 -18.28
CA ASP A 43 16.36 -8.37 -18.25
C ASP A 43 15.24 -8.89 -17.33
N GLY A 44 15.18 -10.21 -17.15
CA GLY A 44 14.26 -10.85 -16.21
C GLY A 44 12.80 -10.45 -16.44
N VAL A 45 12.15 -9.92 -15.37
CA VAL A 45 10.74 -9.51 -15.43
C VAL A 45 10.49 -8.29 -16.33
N ALA A 46 11.52 -7.49 -16.64
CA ALA A 46 11.40 -6.37 -17.58
C ALA A 46 11.11 -6.85 -19.01
N GLY A 47 11.48 -8.09 -19.36
CA GLY A 47 11.10 -8.72 -20.62
C GLY A 47 9.58 -8.87 -20.81
N LEU A 48 8.78 -8.76 -19.75
CA LEU A 48 7.30 -8.79 -19.81
C LEU A 48 6.67 -7.43 -20.12
N ASP A 49 7.41 -6.34 -20.03
CA ASP A 49 6.87 -4.99 -20.16
C ASP A 49 6.22 -4.76 -21.53
N ARG A 50 6.95 -5.05 -22.61
CA ARG A 50 6.44 -4.84 -23.97
C ARG A 50 5.35 -5.85 -24.35
N PRO A 51 5.49 -7.17 -24.13
CA PRO A 51 4.44 -8.13 -24.43
C PRO A 51 3.11 -7.87 -23.72
N LEU A 52 3.16 -7.49 -22.43
CA LEU A 52 1.94 -7.19 -21.67
C LEU A 52 1.27 -5.89 -22.12
N LEU A 53 2.04 -4.87 -22.49
CA LEU A 53 1.50 -3.66 -23.10
C LEU A 53 0.82 -3.96 -24.43
N GLU A 54 1.46 -4.72 -25.33
CA GLU A 54 0.92 -5.11 -26.61
C GLU A 54 -0.38 -5.92 -26.45
N LEU A 55 -0.38 -6.89 -25.55
CA LEU A 55 -1.60 -7.63 -25.22
C LEU A 55 -2.71 -6.68 -24.72
N ALA A 56 -2.39 -5.75 -23.83
CA ALA A 56 -3.36 -4.78 -23.34
C ALA A 56 -3.93 -3.90 -24.47
N MET A 57 -3.10 -3.50 -25.44
CA MET A 57 -3.52 -2.71 -26.59
C MET A 57 -4.54 -3.44 -27.47
N THR A 58 -4.43 -4.77 -27.63
CA THR A 58 -5.42 -5.58 -28.38
C THR A 58 -6.82 -5.60 -27.75
N LEU A 59 -6.91 -5.37 -26.43
CA LEU A 59 -8.16 -5.40 -25.68
C LEU A 59 -8.87 -4.04 -25.64
N ARG A 60 -8.29 -2.99 -26.21
CA ARG A 60 -8.81 -1.62 -26.13
C ARG A 60 -10.02 -1.40 -27.03
N SER A 61 -10.97 -0.66 -26.48
CA SER A 61 -12.08 -0.06 -27.23
C SER A 61 -12.41 1.31 -26.64
N PRO A 62 -13.05 2.23 -27.39
CA PRO A 62 -13.40 3.56 -26.84
C PRO A 62 -14.22 3.48 -25.56
N PHE A 63 -15.18 2.55 -25.51
CA PHE A 63 -16.04 2.34 -24.34
C PHE A 63 -15.24 1.82 -23.13
N LEU A 64 -14.41 0.80 -23.32
CA LEU A 64 -13.61 0.23 -22.24
C LEU A 64 -12.53 1.21 -21.76
N ASN A 65 -11.91 1.96 -22.69
CA ASN A 65 -10.96 3.01 -22.33
C ASN A 65 -11.58 4.06 -21.40
N ALA A 66 -12.80 4.53 -21.69
CA ALA A 66 -13.50 5.52 -20.85
C ALA A 66 -13.77 4.97 -19.43
N ILE A 67 -14.20 3.71 -19.32
CA ILE A 67 -14.42 3.04 -18.01
C ILE A 67 -13.11 2.93 -17.24
N VAL A 68 -12.05 2.45 -17.89
CA VAL A 68 -10.74 2.22 -17.25
C VAL A 68 -10.10 3.54 -16.83
N VAL A 69 -10.21 4.61 -17.64
CA VAL A 69 -9.78 5.95 -17.25
C VAL A 69 -10.52 6.43 -16.00
N GLY A 70 -11.85 6.37 -15.99
CA GLY A 70 -12.64 6.79 -14.83
C GLY A 70 -12.32 5.95 -13.56
N TYR A 71 -12.14 4.65 -13.73
CA TYR A 71 -11.82 3.76 -12.62
C TYR A 71 -10.41 4.01 -12.04
N THR A 72 -9.39 4.20 -12.88
CA THR A 72 -8.02 4.41 -12.40
C THR A 72 -7.87 5.73 -11.63
N GLU A 73 -8.66 6.77 -11.96
CA GLU A 73 -8.64 8.07 -11.30
C GLU A 73 -9.05 7.99 -9.81
N ILE A 74 -9.75 6.93 -9.39
CA ILE A 74 -10.03 6.66 -7.98
C ILE A 74 -8.73 6.57 -7.14
N ALA A 75 -7.67 6.00 -7.71
CA ALA A 75 -6.36 5.91 -7.07
C ALA A 75 -5.38 7.01 -7.48
N GLY A 76 -5.85 7.96 -8.29
CA GLY A 76 -5.08 9.07 -8.83
C GLY A 76 -4.81 10.19 -7.84
N PRO A 77 -4.14 11.26 -8.31
CA PRO A 77 -3.71 12.38 -7.46
C PRO A 77 -4.86 13.20 -6.87
N ILE A 78 -6.07 13.06 -7.38
CA ILE A 78 -7.29 13.72 -6.86
C ILE A 78 -8.15 12.72 -6.11
N GLY A 79 -8.45 11.56 -6.70
CA GLY A 79 -9.36 10.57 -6.12
C GLY A 79 -8.86 10.00 -4.79
N MET A 80 -7.59 9.62 -4.71
CA MET A 80 -7.04 9.02 -3.48
C MET A 80 -7.02 9.99 -2.29
N PRO A 81 -6.60 11.26 -2.42
CA PRO A 81 -6.74 12.24 -1.34
C PRO A 81 -8.20 12.45 -0.88
N ILE A 82 -9.17 12.47 -1.79
CA ILE A 82 -10.59 12.59 -1.44
C ILE A 82 -11.02 11.38 -0.58
N ILE A 83 -10.67 10.17 -1.00
CA ILE A 83 -10.97 8.95 -0.23
C ILE A 83 -10.26 8.97 1.12
N ALA A 84 -8.98 9.33 1.16
CA ALA A 84 -8.19 9.41 2.37
C ALA A 84 -8.80 10.41 3.37
N VAL A 85 -9.07 11.63 2.92
CA VAL A 85 -9.66 12.69 3.76
C VAL A 85 -11.08 12.32 4.19
N GLY A 86 -11.94 11.83 3.29
CA GLY A 86 -13.29 11.39 3.62
C GLY A 86 -13.30 10.29 4.68
N THR A 87 -12.45 9.28 4.49
CA THR A 87 -12.29 8.18 5.46
C THR A 87 -11.74 8.69 6.79
N LEU A 88 -10.74 9.57 6.76
CA LEU A 88 -10.16 10.19 7.93
C LEU A 88 -11.22 10.94 8.74
N LEU A 89 -12.01 11.80 8.10
CA LEU A 89 -13.06 12.57 8.77
C LEU A 89 -14.10 11.64 9.41
N VAL A 90 -14.62 10.67 8.66
CA VAL A 90 -15.58 9.69 9.18
C VAL A 90 -15.00 8.93 10.38
N LEU A 91 -13.79 8.40 10.26
CA LEU A 91 -13.18 7.61 11.33
C LEU A 91 -12.74 8.47 12.52
N ALA A 92 -12.28 9.71 12.33
CA ALA A 92 -11.88 10.60 13.41
C ALA A 92 -13.10 11.04 14.23
N ILE A 93 -14.19 11.45 13.57
CA ILE A 93 -15.45 11.87 14.22
C ILE A 93 -16.04 10.70 15.03
N HIS A 94 -16.19 9.53 14.40
CA HIS A 94 -16.79 8.37 15.05
C HIS A 94 -15.91 7.74 16.14
N ARG A 95 -14.60 7.88 16.07
CA ARG A 95 -13.67 7.21 17.00
C ARG A 95 -13.15 8.10 18.11
N LYS A 96 -13.28 9.44 18.00
CA LYS A 96 -12.67 10.41 18.93
C LYS A 96 -11.20 10.07 19.22
N SER A 97 -10.46 9.67 18.17
CA SER A 97 -9.09 9.13 18.26
C SER A 97 -8.24 9.63 17.09
N TRP A 98 -7.00 10.02 17.38
CA TRP A 98 -6.02 10.44 16.39
C TRP A 98 -5.38 9.29 15.59
N THR A 99 -5.59 8.04 16.02
CA THR A 99 -4.98 6.86 15.35
C THR A 99 -5.31 6.78 13.84
N PRO A 100 -6.56 6.93 13.38
CA PRO A 100 -6.85 6.92 11.94
C PRO A 100 -6.13 8.03 11.19
N VAL A 101 -6.06 9.23 11.79
CA VAL A 101 -5.38 10.39 11.19
C VAL A 101 -3.91 10.07 10.96
N ILE A 102 -3.21 9.64 12.02
CA ILE A 102 -1.78 9.34 11.96
C ILE A 102 -1.50 8.24 10.91
N LEU A 103 -2.28 7.17 10.90
CA LEU A 103 -2.03 6.04 10.00
C LEU A 103 -2.33 6.38 8.53
N ILE A 104 -3.42 7.09 8.25
CA ILE A 104 -3.79 7.47 6.87
C ILE A 104 -2.79 8.53 6.34
N VAL A 105 -2.42 9.50 7.17
CA VAL A 105 -1.40 10.49 6.79
C VAL A 105 -0.05 9.81 6.55
N ALA A 106 0.38 8.90 7.43
CA ALA A 106 1.62 8.14 7.24
C ALA A 106 1.58 7.32 5.94
N ALA A 107 0.46 6.64 5.64
CA ALA A 107 0.31 5.87 4.41
C ALA A 107 0.41 6.77 3.16
N GLY A 108 -0.32 7.88 3.13
CA GLY A 108 -0.35 8.78 1.99
C GLY A 108 0.96 9.53 1.79
N SER A 109 1.56 10.06 2.86
CA SER A 109 2.84 10.78 2.77
C SER A 109 3.98 9.88 2.34
N GLY A 110 4.07 8.65 2.88
CA GLY A 110 5.09 7.70 2.46
C GLY A 110 4.92 7.23 1.02
N SER A 111 3.67 6.99 0.59
CA SER A 111 3.38 6.69 -0.81
C SER A 111 3.82 7.83 -1.74
N LEU A 112 3.49 9.07 -1.38
CA LEU A 112 3.89 10.25 -2.16
C LEU A 112 5.41 10.42 -2.21
N LEU A 113 6.08 10.32 -1.06
CA LEU A 113 7.55 10.44 -0.99
C LEU A 113 8.26 9.38 -1.82
N MET A 114 7.83 8.11 -1.72
CA MET A 114 8.42 7.04 -2.53
C MET A 114 8.15 7.23 -4.03
N THR A 115 6.98 7.75 -4.40
CA THR A 115 6.66 8.06 -5.80
C THR A 115 7.56 9.18 -6.33
N ILE A 116 7.70 10.28 -5.59
CA ILE A 116 8.56 11.41 -6.01
C ILE A 116 10.02 10.96 -6.07
N ALA A 117 10.53 10.37 -5.00
CA ALA A 117 11.93 9.94 -4.93
C ALA A 117 12.26 8.92 -6.05
N GLY A 118 11.38 7.95 -6.29
CA GLY A 118 11.60 6.96 -7.34
C GLY A 118 11.60 7.58 -8.74
N LYS A 119 10.71 8.55 -9.00
CA LYS A 119 10.67 9.28 -10.29
C LYS A 119 11.93 10.10 -10.51
N ASP A 120 12.39 10.80 -9.48
CA ASP A 120 13.56 11.70 -9.58
C ASP A 120 14.88 10.90 -9.67
N LEU A 121 14.99 9.80 -8.94
CA LEU A 121 16.23 9.00 -8.90
C LEU A 121 16.40 8.11 -10.15
N ILE A 122 15.29 7.57 -10.70
CA ILE A 122 15.37 6.57 -11.76
C ILE A 122 15.12 7.19 -13.13
N GLY A 123 14.23 8.18 -13.24
CA GLY A 123 14.00 8.94 -14.48
C GLY A 123 13.50 8.11 -15.66
N ARG A 124 12.90 6.92 -15.41
CA ARG A 124 12.51 5.96 -16.45
C ARG A 124 11.52 6.55 -17.44
N ALA A 125 11.76 6.36 -18.73
CA ALA A 125 10.82 6.74 -19.79
C ALA A 125 9.55 5.89 -19.73
N ARG A 126 8.40 6.51 -19.99
CA ARG A 126 7.10 5.83 -20.15
C ARG A 126 7.00 5.08 -21.50
N PRO A 127 6.02 4.20 -21.66
CA PRO A 127 5.57 3.78 -22.99
C PRO A 127 5.34 4.98 -23.91
N ALA A 128 5.52 4.78 -25.21
CA ALA A 128 5.34 5.86 -26.19
C ALA A 128 3.92 6.44 -26.12
N LEU A 129 3.76 7.75 -26.31
CA LEU A 129 2.44 8.39 -26.28
C LEU A 129 1.48 7.83 -27.33
N THR A 130 2.02 7.30 -28.44
CA THR A 130 1.25 6.57 -29.47
C THR A 130 0.63 5.28 -28.95
N ASP A 131 1.24 4.70 -27.91
CA ASP A 131 0.78 3.48 -27.26
C ASP A 131 -0.08 3.78 -26.00
N ALA A 132 -0.31 5.05 -25.69
CA ALA A 132 -1.04 5.47 -24.49
C ALA A 132 -2.46 5.95 -24.82
N VAL A 133 -3.38 5.73 -23.89
CA VAL A 133 -4.75 6.28 -23.91
C VAL A 133 -4.78 7.61 -23.15
N PRO A 134 -5.37 8.70 -23.71
CA PRO A 134 -5.51 9.96 -22.96
C PRO A 134 -6.36 9.80 -21.67
N PRO A 135 -6.10 10.64 -20.60
CA PRO A 135 -5.18 11.77 -20.56
C PRO A 135 -3.71 11.32 -20.45
N TYR A 136 -2.78 12.04 -21.11
CA TYR A 136 -1.37 11.66 -21.14
C TYR A 136 -0.63 12.11 -19.86
N GLU A 137 0.36 11.33 -19.46
CA GLU A 137 1.25 11.62 -18.34
C GLU A 137 2.69 11.86 -18.82
N TYR A 138 3.32 12.94 -18.30
CA TYR A 138 4.64 13.38 -18.77
C TYR A 138 5.75 13.22 -17.72
N SER A 139 5.42 12.89 -16.47
CA SER A 139 6.43 12.60 -15.43
C SER A 139 7.10 11.26 -15.66
N ALA A 140 8.26 11.01 -15.02
CA ALA A 140 8.94 9.71 -15.09
C ALA A 140 8.00 8.53 -14.75
N SER A 141 8.30 7.35 -15.34
CA SER A 141 7.40 6.19 -15.25
C SER A 141 7.49 5.46 -13.93
N PHE A 142 8.69 5.24 -13.41
CA PHE A 142 8.94 4.38 -12.24
C PHE A 142 8.96 5.16 -10.92
N PRO A 143 8.34 4.64 -9.86
CA PRO A 143 7.32 3.59 -9.84
C PRO A 143 5.93 4.14 -10.17
N SER A 144 4.93 3.25 -10.33
CA SER A 144 3.54 3.65 -10.53
C SER A 144 2.91 4.22 -9.26
N GLY A 145 2.65 5.53 -9.24
CA GLY A 145 2.07 6.22 -8.09
C GLY A 145 0.63 5.79 -7.79
N HIS A 146 -0.21 5.56 -8.80
CA HIS A 146 -1.57 5.03 -8.63
C HIS A 146 -1.56 3.67 -7.92
N THR A 147 -0.67 2.78 -8.36
CA THR A 147 -0.51 1.44 -7.78
C THR A 147 -0.05 1.52 -6.32
N LEU A 148 0.96 2.34 -6.06
CA LEU A 148 1.52 2.53 -4.73
C LEU A 148 0.49 3.11 -3.77
N ASN A 149 -0.27 4.14 -4.20
CA ASN A 149 -1.38 4.71 -3.44
C ASN A 149 -2.48 3.67 -3.14
N ALA A 150 -2.87 2.87 -4.13
CA ALA A 150 -3.88 1.83 -3.95
C ALA A 150 -3.48 0.83 -2.87
N VAL A 151 -2.22 0.39 -2.85
CA VAL A 151 -1.75 -0.55 -1.82
C VAL A 151 -1.62 0.13 -0.46
N ALA A 152 -0.91 1.25 -0.36
CA ALA A 152 -0.58 1.87 0.92
C ALA A 152 -1.81 2.45 1.62
N VAL A 153 -2.59 3.28 0.92
CA VAL A 153 -3.72 4.00 1.53
C VAL A 153 -4.91 3.08 1.73
N VAL A 154 -5.34 2.34 0.69
CA VAL A 154 -6.48 1.42 0.82
C VAL A 154 -6.14 0.26 1.75
N GLY A 155 -4.88 -0.19 1.77
CA GLY A 155 -4.39 -1.17 2.73
C GLY A 155 -4.52 -0.71 4.18
N VAL A 156 -4.12 0.53 4.50
CA VAL A 156 -4.29 1.11 5.85
C VAL A 156 -5.77 1.30 6.20
N ILE A 157 -6.59 1.77 5.27
CA ILE A 157 -8.04 1.88 5.48
C ILE A 157 -8.63 0.49 5.79
N SER A 158 -8.28 -0.51 5.00
CA SER A 158 -8.70 -1.91 5.20
C SER A 158 -8.26 -2.43 6.57
N TYR A 159 -7.00 -2.20 6.96
CA TYR A 159 -6.49 -2.54 8.29
C TYR A 159 -7.32 -1.91 9.42
N LEU A 160 -7.63 -0.61 9.33
CA LEU A 160 -8.45 0.10 10.32
C LEU A 160 -9.88 -0.45 10.42
N LEU A 161 -10.46 -0.89 9.30
CA LEU A 161 -11.77 -1.55 9.26
C LEU A 161 -11.71 -2.95 9.90
N VAL A 162 -10.73 -3.76 9.52
CA VAL A 162 -10.53 -5.13 10.04
C VAL A 162 -10.37 -5.15 11.56
N LEU A 163 -9.72 -4.13 12.15
CA LEU A 163 -9.60 -4.01 13.60
C LEU A 163 -10.97 -3.91 14.33
N ARG A 164 -12.04 -3.57 13.62
CA ARG A 164 -13.39 -3.38 14.18
C ARG A 164 -14.38 -4.49 13.82
N GLN A 165 -14.03 -5.29 12.83
CA GLN A 165 -14.91 -6.36 12.36
C GLN A 165 -14.87 -7.54 13.34
N LYS A 166 -16.05 -8.05 13.67
CA LYS A 166 -16.22 -9.16 14.62
C LYS A 166 -16.13 -10.52 13.95
N THR A 167 -16.49 -10.61 12.67
CA THR A 167 -16.57 -11.90 11.95
C THR A 167 -15.38 -12.08 11.01
N THR A 168 -14.89 -13.32 10.90
CA THR A 168 -13.84 -13.70 9.93
C THR A 168 -14.27 -13.41 8.51
N ARG A 169 -15.53 -13.68 8.16
CA ARG A 169 -16.07 -13.41 6.83
C ARG A 169 -15.95 -11.93 6.44
N ALA A 170 -16.33 -11.00 7.33
CA ALA A 170 -16.21 -9.58 7.06
C ALA A 170 -14.74 -9.17 6.85
N ARG A 171 -13.82 -9.69 7.67
CA ARG A 171 -12.37 -9.43 7.53
C ARG A 171 -11.83 -9.92 6.20
N VAL A 172 -12.17 -11.15 5.82
CA VAL A 172 -11.75 -11.73 4.54
C VAL A 172 -12.28 -10.89 3.38
N LEU A 173 -13.56 -10.55 3.36
CA LEU A 173 -14.16 -9.72 2.31
C LEU A 173 -13.48 -8.34 2.20
N THR A 174 -13.19 -7.69 3.32
CA THR A 174 -12.51 -6.38 3.32
C THR A 174 -11.09 -6.48 2.76
N ILE A 175 -10.33 -7.48 3.18
CA ILE A 175 -8.97 -7.69 2.68
C ILE A 175 -8.99 -8.05 1.19
N SER A 176 -9.86 -8.97 0.79
CA SER A 176 -9.98 -9.39 -0.62
C SER A 176 -10.39 -8.22 -1.52
N ALA A 177 -11.32 -7.37 -1.07
CA ALA A 177 -11.70 -6.17 -1.82
C ALA A 177 -10.53 -5.18 -1.97
N ALA A 178 -9.74 -4.96 -0.91
CA ALA A 178 -8.56 -4.09 -0.97
C ALA A 178 -7.48 -4.64 -1.90
N VAL A 179 -7.21 -5.95 -1.84
CA VAL A 179 -6.24 -6.63 -2.71
C VAL A 179 -6.71 -6.56 -4.16
N LEU A 180 -7.97 -6.90 -4.43
CA LEU A 180 -8.53 -6.83 -5.79
C LEU A 180 -8.46 -5.41 -6.36
N PHE A 181 -8.81 -4.40 -5.56
CA PHE A 181 -8.69 -3.00 -5.96
C PHE A 181 -7.25 -2.63 -6.32
N ALA A 182 -6.28 -2.97 -5.46
CA ALA A 182 -4.87 -2.65 -5.72
C ALA A 182 -4.33 -3.35 -6.97
N LEU A 183 -4.70 -4.63 -7.20
CA LEU A 183 -4.31 -5.38 -8.39
C LEU A 183 -4.93 -4.76 -9.65
N THR A 184 -6.23 -4.51 -9.63
CA THR A 184 -6.92 -3.96 -10.80
C THR A 184 -6.48 -2.54 -11.13
N ILE A 185 -6.25 -1.66 -10.14
CA ILE A 185 -5.66 -0.33 -10.38
C ILE A 185 -4.30 -0.46 -11.06
N GLY A 186 -3.41 -1.33 -10.58
CA GLY A 186 -2.11 -1.54 -11.23
C GLY A 186 -2.27 -2.00 -12.68
N LEU A 187 -3.12 -2.97 -12.95
CA LEU A 187 -3.37 -3.46 -14.30
C LEU A 187 -3.96 -2.39 -15.24
N THR A 188 -4.79 -1.48 -14.72
CA THR A 188 -5.29 -0.36 -15.53
C THR A 188 -4.17 0.53 -16.04
N ARG A 189 -3.06 0.67 -15.30
CA ARG A 189 -1.93 1.52 -15.71
C ARG A 189 -1.16 0.93 -16.89
N VAL A 190 -1.05 -0.40 -16.93
CA VAL A 190 -0.51 -1.12 -18.12
C VAL A 190 -1.50 -1.04 -19.27
N TYR A 191 -2.78 -1.30 -19.02
CA TYR A 191 -3.84 -1.24 -20.03
C TYR A 191 -3.89 0.11 -20.76
N LEU A 192 -3.78 1.21 -19.99
CA LEU A 192 -3.79 2.57 -20.58
C LEU A 192 -2.45 2.96 -21.24
N GLY A 193 -1.39 2.15 -21.11
CA GLY A 193 -0.06 2.50 -21.62
C GLY A 193 0.61 3.63 -20.85
N HIS A 194 0.20 3.88 -19.62
CA HIS A 194 0.78 4.94 -18.79
C HIS A 194 2.02 4.46 -18.04
N HIS A 195 2.14 3.17 -17.79
CA HIS A 195 3.24 2.54 -17.07
C HIS A 195 3.60 1.19 -17.68
N TRP A 196 4.85 0.82 -17.56
CA TRP A 196 5.33 -0.53 -17.79
C TRP A 196 4.81 -1.46 -16.69
N PHE A 197 4.73 -2.76 -16.96
CA PHE A 197 4.32 -3.75 -15.97
C PHE A 197 5.25 -3.75 -14.75
N THR A 198 6.55 -3.59 -14.95
CA THR A 198 7.53 -3.53 -13.85
C THR A 198 7.39 -2.28 -12.99
N ASP A 199 6.92 -1.13 -13.50
CA ASP A 199 6.58 0.04 -12.69
C ASP A 199 5.41 -0.25 -11.74
N VAL A 200 4.44 -1.03 -12.23
CA VAL A 200 3.28 -1.47 -11.45
C VAL A 200 3.71 -2.50 -10.41
N LEU A 201 4.54 -3.47 -10.79
CA LEU A 201 5.09 -4.47 -9.88
C LEU A 201 5.87 -3.81 -8.73
N ALA A 202 6.74 -2.84 -9.05
CA ALA A 202 7.43 -2.03 -8.04
C ALA A 202 6.44 -1.27 -7.14
N GLY A 203 5.38 -0.69 -7.71
CA GLY A 203 4.32 -0.02 -6.95
C GLY A 203 3.62 -0.95 -5.95
N TRP A 204 3.30 -2.20 -6.35
CA TRP A 204 2.73 -3.20 -5.44
C TRP A 204 3.70 -3.58 -4.32
N VAL A 205 4.96 -3.85 -4.66
CA VAL A 205 5.97 -4.32 -3.69
C VAL A 205 6.34 -3.21 -2.70
N LEU A 206 6.64 -2.00 -3.19
CA LEU A 206 6.95 -0.84 -2.34
C LEU A 206 5.75 -0.44 -1.47
N GLY A 207 4.55 -0.43 -2.05
CA GLY A 207 3.33 -0.16 -1.31
C GLY A 207 3.07 -1.18 -0.20
N ALA A 208 3.30 -2.47 -0.47
CA ALA A 208 3.17 -3.54 0.52
C ALA A 208 4.24 -3.44 1.62
N ALA A 209 5.49 -3.11 1.27
CA ALA A 209 6.56 -2.88 2.23
C ALA A 209 6.22 -1.72 3.19
N TRP A 210 5.75 -0.61 2.63
CA TRP A 210 5.33 0.55 3.41
C TRP A 210 4.12 0.24 4.30
N LEU A 211 3.10 -0.43 3.77
CA LEU A 211 1.94 -0.88 4.52
C LEU A 211 2.36 -1.79 5.69
N ALA A 212 3.24 -2.76 5.45
CA ALA A 212 3.75 -3.65 6.48
C ALA A 212 4.49 -2.88 7.58
N LEU A 213 5.31 -1.88 7.22
CA LEU A 213 6.01 -1.02 8.16
C LEU A 213 5.03 -0.23 9.03
N VAL A 214 4.04 0.43 8.42
CA VAL A 214 3.02 1.23 9.14
C VAL A 214 2.21 0.36 10.10
N ILE A 215 1.77 -0.83 9.66
CA ILE A 215 1.03 -1.77 10.50
C ILE A 215 1.91 -2.25 11.66
N THR A 216 3.15 -2.61 11.40
CA THR A 216 4.09 -3.10 12.44
C THR A 216 4.37 -2.02 13.47
N ALA A 217 4.63 -0.78 13.05
CA ALA A 217 4.84 0.35 13.93
C ALA A 217 3.61 0.62 14.82
N HIS A 218 2.40 0.59 14.24
CA HIS A 218 1.16 0.74 15.01
C HIS A 218 0.96 -0.40 16.01
N ARG A 219 1.24 -1.63 15.63
CA ARG A 219 1.15 -2.79 16.55
C ARG A 219 2.13 -2.68 17.71
N LEU A 220 3.36 -2.27 17.42
CA LEU A 220 4.37 -2.00 18.45
C LEU A 220 3.89 -0.93 19.43
N TYR A 221 3.39 0.20 18.91
CA TYR A 221 2.84 1.28 19.72
C TYR A 221 1.73 0.79 20.67
N LEU A 222 0.77 0.01 20.16
CA LEU A 222 -0.32 -0.52 20.99
C LEU A 222 0.20 -1.44 22.11
N THR A 223 1.18 -2.29 21.80
CA THR A 223 1.77 -3.21 22.79
C THR A 223 2.55 -2.44 23.86
N MET A 224 3.35 -1.44 23.45
CA MET A 224 4.09 -0.61 24.40
C MET A 224 3.15 0.20 25.31
N ARG A 225 2.05 0.71 24.75
CA ARG A 225 1.03 1.43 25.52
C ARG A 225 0.35 0.52 26.56
N ALA A 226 -0.03 -0.71 26.17
CA ALA A 226 -0.62 -1.68 27.12
C ALA A 226 0.31 -1.98 28.28
N ARG A 227 1.61 -2.23 28.01
CA ARG A 227 2.62 -2.50 29.04
C ARG A 227 2.83 -1.33 30.01
N ARG A 228 2.79 -0.09 29.50
CA ARG A 228 2.91 1.09 30.37
C ARG A 228 1.73 1.17 31.36
N HIS A 229 0.51 0.87 30.90
CA HIS A 229 -0.67 0.85 31.76
C HIS A 229 -0.62 -0.28 32.81
N GLU A 230 -0.12 -1.46 32.46
CA GLU A 230 0.07 -2.59 33.39
C GLU A 230 1.09 -2.24 34.46
N ARG A 231 2.24 -1.69 34.11
CA ARG A 231 3.27 -1.24 35.05
C ARG A 231 2.76 -0.16 36.02
N ALA A 232 2.02 0.82 35.51
CA ALA A 232 1.44 1.88 36.30
C ALA A 232 0.39 1.37 37.32
N ARG A 233 -0.30 0.26 37.01
CA ARG A 233 -1.24 -0.40 37.94
C ARG A 233 -0.54 -1.30 38.96
N ALA A 234 0.63 -1.86 38.60
CA ALA A 234 1.39 -2.75 39.46
C ALA A 234 2.25 -2.01 40.53
N THR A 235 2.45 -0.70 40.38
CA THR A 235 3.05 0.18 41.42
C THR A 235 1.93 0.88 42.22
N PRO A 236 1.37 0.28 43.29
CA PRO A 236 0.48 0.98 44.19
C PRO A 236 1.33 2.01 44.95
N ASN A 237 0.74 3.19 45.24
CA ASN A 237 1.33 4.28 46.01
C ASN A 237 2.26 3.79 47.14
N ALA A 238 3.55 3.94 46.92
CA ALA A 238 4.55 3.89 47.98
C ALA A 238 4.66 5.28 48.70
N ALA A 239 3.50 5.94 48.86
CA ALA A 239 3.40 7.22 49.53
C ALA A 239 2.03 7.29 50.23
N ALA A 240 1.94 6.59 51.36
CA ALA A 240 1.00 6.88 52.46
C ALA A 240 1.75 6.76 53.77
#